data_fc67e19c1c5527dfe04ed015e06f1f7f
#
_entry.id   fc67e19c1c5527dfe04ed015e06f1f7f
#
_cell.length_a   1.000
_cell.length_b   1.000
_cell.length_c   1.000
_cell.angle_alpha   90.00
_cell.angle_beta   90.00
_cell.angle_gamma   90.00
#
_symmetry.space_group_name_H-M   'P 1'
#
loop_
_entity.id
_entity.type
_entity.pdbx_description
1 polymer ?
#
loop_
_entity_poly.entity_id
_entity_poly.type
_entity_poly.pdbx_seq_one_letter_code
_entity_poly.pdbx_strand_id
1 'polypeptide(L)'
;MTELKTLVNFRDLGGYSTGDGRVLQPKRLLRSGEVVGLSNQDANILTTNFKLEHIIDLRSAEEISEKPDDSLENVAYTNIDIMKKEEDNVASEKGMIHNLNPDASITRMHDLYKDMVINDYAIKGYQEFVNLSIENEQGSILFHCFAGKDRTGMGAAILLGILGVSRQDIMQDYLKTNIQRVAANQLILAEAKEKGLNDSQLEGLNNLMSVKQDYLEFAWRTIDQEFGSFQEYILNGLKVSPSDQAALKHNYLD
;
A
#
# COMPACT_ATOMS: atom_id res chain seq x y z
N MET A 1 5.37 -23.37 0.68
CA MET A 1 4.54 -22.16 0.46
C MET A 1 4.44 -21.97 -1.04
N THR A 2 3.24 -21.82 -1.57
CA THR A 2 3.03 -21.60 -3.02
C THR A 2 3.37 -20.13 -3.28
N GLU A 3 4.51 -19.88 -3.87
CA GLU A 3 5.04 -18.54 -4.14
C GLU A 3 4.41 -17.99 -5.42
N LEU A 4 3.81 -16.81 -5.37
CA LEU A 4 3.37 -16.08 -6.55
C LEU A 4 4.60 -15.54 -7.27
N LYS A 5 4.67 -15.71 -8.59
CA LYS A 5 5.86 -15.38 -9.37
C LYS A 5 5.73 -14.07 -10.15
N THR A 6 4.51 -13.68 -10.49
CA THR A 6 4.24 -12.53 -11.35
C THR A 6 3.81 -11.28 -10.60
N LEU A 7 3.39 -11.41 -9.33
CA LEU A 7 3.07 -10.25 -8.49
C LEU A 7 4.29 -9.76 -7.71
N VAL A 8 4.75 -8.58 -8.06
CA VAL A 8 5.84 -7.90 -7.34
C VAL A 8 5.35 -7.41 -5.97
N ASN A 9 6.19 -7.52 -4.95
CA ASN A 9 5.89 -7.04 -3.60
C ASN A 9 4.66 -7.70 -2.93
N PHE A 10 4.27 -8.89 -3.41
CA PHE A 10 3.14 -9.63 -2.86
C PHE A 10 3.46 -10.20 -1.48
N ARG A 11 2.50 -10.07 -0.56
CA ARG A 11 2.51 -10.77 0.72
C ARG A 11 1.15 -10.83 1.41
N ASP A 12 0.98 -11.86 2.22
CA ASP A 12 -0.08 -12.01 3.20
C ASP A 12 0.30 -11.28 4.49
N LEU A 13 -0.62 -10.50 5.03
CA LEU A 13 -0.43 -9.77 6.29
C LEU A 13 -0.83 -10.63 7.51
N GLY A 14 -1.24 -11.88 7.33
CA GLY A 14 -1.57 -12.79 8.41
C GLY A 14 -0.40 -13.13 9.32
N GLY A 15 -0.71 -13.50 10.56
CA GLY A 15 0.26 -13.96 11.56
C GLY A 15 0.81 -12.86 12.48
N TYR A 16 0.47 -11.58 12.27
CA TYR A 16 0.83 -10.52 13.23
C TYR A 16 -0.03 -10.63 14.50
N SER A 17 0.63 -10.51 15.66
CA SER A 17 -0.04 -10.46 16.96
C SER A 17 -0.52 -9.04 17.27
N THR A 18 -1.65 -8.94 17.94
CA THR A 18 -2.21 -7.68 18.40
C THR A 18 -1.93 -7.46 19.90
N GLY A 19 -2.08 -6.22 20.36
CA GLY A 19 -1.83 -5.87 21.77
C GLY A 19 -2.77 -6.56 22.78
N ASP A 20 -3.91 -7.09 22.32
CA ASP A 20 -4.85 -7.87 23.14
C ASP A 20 -4.62 -9.41 23.05
N GLY A 21 -3.56 -9.83 22.36
CA GLY A 21 -3.12 -11.22 22.28
C GLY A 21 -3.76 -12.05 21.17
N ARG A 22 -4.65 -11.46 20.36
CA ARG A 22 -5.19 -12.11 19.16
C ARG A 22 -4.18 -12.10 18.03
N VAL A 23 -4.43 -12.86 16.97
CA VAL A 23 -3.56 -12.97 15.81
C VAL A 23 -4.36 -12.66 14.54
N LEU A 24 -3.74 -11.93 13.63
CA LEU A 24 -4.33 -11.67 12.31
C LEU A 24 -4.40 -12.97 11.50
N GLN A 25 -5.62 -13.33 11.09
CA GLN A 25 -5.88 -14.53 10.31
C GLN A 25 -5.10 -14.52 8.99
N PRO A 26 -4.41 -15.62 8.65
CA PRO A 26 -3.74 -15.72 7.37
C PRO A 26 -4.73 -15.77 6.20
N LYS A 27 -4.28 -15.31 5.04
CA LYS A 27 -5.05 -15.30 3.80
C LYS A 27 -6.33 -14.47 3.86
N ARG A 28 -6.32 -13.39 4.65
CA ARG A 28 -7.43 -12.45 4.74
C ARG A 28 -7.08 -11.09 4.14
N LEU A 29 -5.91 -10.55 4.49
CA LEU A 29 -5.41 -9.28 3.99
C LEU A 29 -4.13 -9.50 3.19
N LEU A 30 -4.21 -9.26 1.88
CA LEU A 30 -3.11 -9.43 0.94
C LEU A 30 -2.73 -8.07 0.37
N ARG A 31 -1.43 -7.85 0.13
CA ARG A 31 -0.95 -6.64 -0.55
C ARG A 31 0.05 -6.97 -1.63
N SER A 32 0.11 -6.14 -2.69
CA SER A 32 1.08 -6.28 -3.79
C SER A 32 1.37 -4.96 -4.50
N GLY A 33 2.21 -4.97 -5.52
CA GLY A 33 2.21 -4.01 -6.62
C GLY A 33 1.04 -4.27 -7.57
N GLU A 34 1.02 -3.56 -8.70
CA GLU A 34 -0.05 -3.66 -9.71
C GLU A 34 -0.30 -5.11 -10.15
N VAL A 35 -1.57 -5.44 -10.40
CA VAL A 35 -2.03 -6.79 -10.76
C VAL A 35 -2.04 -6.93 -12.28
N VAL A 36 -0.85 -6.81 -12.89
CA VAL A 36 -0.66 -6.79 -14.35
C VAL A 36 0.26 -7.92 -14.78
N GLY A 37 -0.12 -8.64 -15.83
CA GLY A 37 0.66 -9.75 -16.38
C GLY A 37 0.65 -11.00 -15.51
N LEU A 38 -0.48 -11.28 -14.85
CA LEU A 38 -0.66 -12.49 -14.05
C LEU A 38 -0.52 -13.75 -14.90
N SER A 39 0.32 -14.69 -14.43
CA SER A 39 0.29 -16.04 -14.99
C SER A 39 -1.01 -16.75 -14.60
N ASN A 40 -1.48 -17.69 -15.46
CA ASN A 40 -2.63 -18.52 -15.13
C ASN A 40 -2.44 -19.29 -13.81
N GLN A 41 -1.19 -19.64 -13.48
CA GLN A 41 -0.86 -20.30 -12.22
C GLN A 41 -1.09 -19.37 -11.03
N ASP A 42 -0.63 -18.11 -11.11
CA ASP A 42 -0.79 -17.15 -10.03
C ASP A 42 -2.25 -16.72 -9.86
N ALA A 43 -2.97 -16.53 -10.97
CA ALA A 43 -4.42 -16.28 -10.95
C ALA A 43 -5.18 -17.42 -10.23
N ASN A 44 -4.86 -18.66 -10.55
CA ASN A 44 -5.45 -19.83 -9.87
C ASN A 44 -5.06 -19.91 -8.38
N ILE A 45 -3.82 -19.56 -8.01
CA ILE A 45 -3.40 -19.53 -6.61
C ILE A 45 -4.18 -18.47 -5.83
N LEU A 46 -4.34 -17.27 -6.40
CA LEU A 46 -5.11 -16.19 -5.76
C LEU A 46 -6.56 -16.61 -5.51
N THR A 47 -7.23 -17.17 -6.52
CA THR A 47 -8.65 -17.52 -6.43
C THR A 47 -8.90 -18.78 -5.60
N THR A 48 -8.03 -19.79 -5.66
CA THR A 48 -8.27 -21.05 -4.96
C THR A 48 -7.60 -21.14 -3.60
N ASN A 49 -6.30 -20.77 -3.48
CA ASN A 49 -5.56 -20.94 -2.23
C ASN A 49 -5.78 -19.75 -1.27
N PHE A 50 -5.87 -18.54 -1.81
CA PHE A 50 -6.14 -17.33 -1.03
C PHE A 50 -7.63 -17.01 -0.96
N LYS A 51 -8.48 -17.65 -1.79
CA LYS A 51 -9.92 -17.36 -1.88
C LYS A 51 -10.16 -15.87 -2.07
N LEU A 52 -9.44 -15.29 -3.04
CA LEU A 52 -9.53 -13.86 -3.33
C LEU A 52 -10.95 -13.53 -3.80
N GLU A 53 -11.60 -12.60 -3.11
CA GLU A 53 -12.94 -12.11 -3.41
C GLU A 53 -12.94 -10.69 -3.92
N HIS A 54 -11.94 -9.87 -3.52
CA HIS A 54 -11.94 -8.45 -3.87
C HIS A 54 -10.51 -7.93 -4.13
N ILE A 55 -10.33 -7.23 -5.23
CA ILE A 55 -9.15 -6.40 -5.52
C ILE A 55 -9.52 -4.94 -5.29
N ILE A 56 -8.75 -4.25 -4.45
CA ILE A 56 -8.88 -2.81 -4.20
C ILE A 56 -7.64 -2.12 -4.78
N ASP A 57 -7.83 -1.39 -5.87
CA ASP A 57 -6.79 -0.67 -6.59
C ASP A 57 -6.73 0.79 -6.13
N LEU A 58 -5.61 1.18 -5.54
CA LEU A 58 -5.38 2.52 -4.99
C LEU A 58 -4.71 3.48 -5.99
N ARG A 59 -4.66 3.12 -7.27
CA ARG A 59 -4.05 3.91 -8.35
C ARG A 59 -5.00 4.99 -8.87
N SER A 60 -4.41 5.98 -9.53
CA SER A 60 -5.17 6.98 -10.27
C SER A 60 -5.77 6.40 -11.56
N ALA A 61 -6.80 7.04 -12.08
CA ALA A 61 -7.41 6.67 -13.35
C ALA A 61 -6.41 6.69 -14.53
N GLU A 62 -5.40 7.57 -14.48
CA GLU A 62 -4.34 7.65 -15.49
C GLU A 62 -3.44 6.42 -15.45
N GLU A 63 -2.98 6.00 -14.26
CA GLU A 63 -2.17 4.78 -14.08
C GLU A 63 -2.93 3.52 -14.57
N ILE A 64 -4.23 3.43 -14.26
CA ILE A 64 -5.08 2.32 -14.70
C ILE A 64 -5.26 2.32 -16.21
N SER A 65 -5.46 3.49 -16.82
CA SER A 65 -5.60 3.61 -18.27
C SER A 65 -4.34 3.18 -19.02
N GLU A 66 -3.15 3.39 -18.45
CA GLU A 66 -1.87 2.96 -19.03
C GLU A 66 -1.63 1.45 -18.85
N LYS A 67 -1.96 0.92 -17.67
CA LYS A 67 -1.75 -0.49 -17.32
C LYS A 67 -2.94 -1.00 -16.50
N PRO A 68 -4.04 -1.40 -17.14
CA PRO A 68 -5.18 -1.98 -16.42
C PRO A 68 -4.79 -3.31 -15.76
N ASP A 69 -5.41 -3.59 -14.61
CA ASP A 69 -5.25 -4.89 -13.96
C ASP A 69 -5.83 -6.03 -14.78
N ASP A 70 -5.25 -7.21 -14.61
CA ASP A 70 -5.83 -8.44 -15.14
C ASP A 70 -7.13 -8.77 -14.39
N SER A 71 -8.18 -9.06 -15.16
CA SER A 71 -9.46 -9.48 -14.60
C SER A 71 -9.41 -10.91 -14.10
N LEU A 72 -9.92 -11.17 -12.92
CA LEU A 72 -10.08 -12.50 -12.35
C LEU A 72 -11.58 -12.84 -12.26
N GLU A 73 -11.93 -14.04 -12.71
CA GLU A 73 -13.32 -14.51 -12.69
C GLU A 73 -13.83 -14.62 -11.25
N ASN A 74 -15.04 -14.10 -10.98
CA ASN A 74 -15.70 -14.07 -9.67
C ASN A 74 -14.94 -13.27 -8.59
N VAL A 75 -14.02 -12.39 -8.97
CA VAL A 75 -13.33 -11.46 -8.06
C VAL A 75 -13.86 -10.04 -8.33
N ALA A 76 -14.38 -9.40 -7.29
CA ALA A 76 -14.79 -8.00 -7.38
C ALA A 76 -13.56 -7.09 -7.57
N TYR A 77 -13.75 -5.96 -8.25
CA TYR A 77 -12.73 -4.95 -8.42
C TYR A 77 -13.30 -3.57 -8.06
N THR A 78 -12.59 -2.85 -7.22
CA THR A 78 -12.93 -1.46 -6.89
C THR A 78 -11.68 -0.60 -7.00
N ASN A 79 -11.79 0.52 -7.70
CA ASN A 79 -10.75 1.54 -7.72
C ASN A 79 -11.07 2.65 -6.72
N ILE A 80 -10.09 2.97 -5.89
CA ILE A 80 -10.10 4.10 -4.97
C ILE A 80 -8.85 4.92 -5.24
N ASP A 81 -8.96 5.99 -6.01
CA ASP A 81 -7.84 6.90 -6.22
C ASP A 81 -7.51 7.64 -4.92
N ILE A 82 -6.38 7.30 -4.30
CA ILE A 82 -5.93 7.94 -3.04
C ILE A 82 -5.30 9.32 -3.31
N MET A 83 -4.79 9.54 -4.52
CA MET A 83 -4.00 10.73 -4.86
C MET A 83 -4.64 11.47 -6.01
N LYS A 84 -5.71 12.24 -5.73
CA LYS A 84 -6.29 13.09 -6.77
C LYS A 84 -5.24 14.06 -7.27
N LYS A 85 -5.08 14.08 -8.58
CA LYS A 85 -4.11 14.84 -9.35
C LYS A 85 -3.91 16.27 -8.84
N GLU A 86 -2.79 16.52 -8.17
CA GLU A 86 -2.00 17.72 -8.37
C GLU A 86 -0.87 17.32 -9.32
N GLU A 87 -0.41 18.22 -10.17
CA GLU A 87 0.37 17.97 -11.39
C GLU A 87 1.67 17.15 -11.27
N ASP A 88 2.04 16.69 -10.08
CA ASP A 88 3.26 15.95 -9.77
C ASP A 88 2.98 14.68 -8.95
N ASN A 89 2.39 13.66 -9.55
CA ASN A 89 2.18 12.38 -8.87
C ASN A 89 3.51 11.62 -8.67
N VAL A 90 4.17 11.86 -7.53
CA VAL A 90 5.45 11.21 -7.15
C VAL A 90 5.32 9.69 -7.03
N ALA A 91 4.13 9.19 -6.78
CA ALA A 91 3.90 7.76 -6.58
C ALA A 91 3.70 7.00 -7.90
N SER A 92 3.51 7.69 -9.03
CA SER A 92 3.45 7.11 -10.37
C SER A 92 4.84 6.96 -10.99
N GLU A 93 4.95 6.13 -12.03
CA GLU A 93 6.20 5.96 -12.80
C GLU A 93 6.66 7.28 -13.43
N LYS A 94 5.73 8.07 -13.99
CA LYS A 94 6.03 9.40 -14.59
C LYS A 94 6.51 10.41 -13.54
N GLY A 95 5.90 10.43 -12.37
CA GLY A 95 6.29 11.30 -11.28
C GLY A 95 7.69 10.99 -10.72
N MET A 96 8.14 9.72 -10.79
CA MET A 96 9.49 9.34 -10.35
C MET A 96 10.62 9.97 -11.17
N ILE A 97 10.39 10.25 -12.46
CA ILE A 97 11.42 10.78 -13.37
C ILE A 97 11.63 12.29 -13.21
N HIS A 98 10.64 13.00 -12.68
CA HIS A 98 10.72 14.44 -12.50
C HIS A 98 11.57 14.80 -11.27
N ASN A 99 12.67 15.54 -11.47
CA ASN A 99 13.58 16.05 -10.45
C ASN A 99 14.27 14.97 -9.56
N LEU A 100 15.18 14.21 -10.17
CA LEU A 100 15.92 13.10 -9.55
C LEU A 100 17.10 13.53 -8.65
N ASN A 101 17.07 14.72 -8.02
CA ASN A 101 18.04 15.10 -7.01
C ASN A 101 17.78 14.32 -5.70
N PRO A 102 18.79 13.70 -5.05
CA PRO A 102 18.58 12.87 -3.86
C PRO A 102 17.83 13.57 -2.71
N ASP A 103 18.21 14.84 -2.40
CA ASP A 103 17.58 15.60 -1.32
C ASP A 103 16.15 16.00 -1.68
N ALA A 104 15.92 16.46 -2.91
CA ALA A 104 14.59 16.77 -3.42
C ALA A 104 13.70 15.52 -3.42
N SER A 105 14.25 14.36 -3.75
CA SER A 105 13.52 13.09 -3.71
C SER A 105 13.04 12.72 -2.30
N ILE A 106 13.85 12.94 -1.28
CA ILE A 106 13.47 12.70 0.12
C ILE A 106 12.38 13.69 0.56
N THR A 107 12.56 14.98 0.29
CA THR A 107 11.55 16.02 0.60
C THR A 107 10.21 15.68 -0.04
N ARG A 108 10.24 15.30 -1.30
CA ARG A 108 9.06 14.93 -2.06
C ARG A 108 8.35 13.69 -1.48
N MET A 109 9.10 12.72 -0.96
CA MET A 109 8.50 11.57 -0.26
C MET A 109 7.84 12.00 1.05
N HIS A 110 8.43 12.93 1.82
CA HIS A 110 7.78 13.48 3.01
C HIS A 110 6.48 14.21 2.67
N ASP A 111 6.47 15.04 1.62
CA ASP A 111 5.25 15.72 1.15
C ASP A 111 4.17 14.70 0.75
N LEU A 112 4.53 13.66 0.01
CA LEU A 112 3.62 12.57 -0.35
C LEU A 112 2.99 11.90 0.89
N TYR A 113 3.81 11.56 1.90
CA TYR A 113 3.31 10.90 3.11
C TYR A 113 2.48 11.86 3.98
N LYS A 114 2.81 13.15 3.97
CA LYS A 114 1.97 14.18 4.58
C LYS A 114 0.60 14.26 3.89
N ASP A 115 0.58 14.35 2.56
CA ASP A 115 -0.66 14.46 1.79
C ASP A 115 -1.55 13.23 1.98
N MET A 116 -1.00 12.03 2.04
CA MET A 116 -1.76 10.82 2.35
C MET A 116 -2.45 10.86 3.73
N VAL A 117 -1.99 11.72 4.65
CA VAL A 117 -2.56 11.87 6.01
C VAL A 117 -3.56 13.01 6.11
N ILE A 118 -3.26 14.17 5.48
CA ILE A 118 -4.02 15.41 5.72
C ILE A 118 -4.93 15.85 4.57
N ASN A 119 -4.69 15.37 3.36
CA ASN A 119 -5.49 15.74 2.22
C ASN A 119 -6.88 15.09 2.32
N ASP A 120 -7.93 15.89 2.24
CA ASP A 120 -9.33 15.45 2.37
C ASP A 120 -9.69 14.33 1.37
N TYR A 121 -9.07 14.34 0.20
CA TYR A 121 -9.31 13.33 -0.83
C TYR A 121 -8.67 12.00 -0.44
N ALA A 122 -7.42 12.01 0.04
CA ALA A 122 -6.75 10.82 0.54
C ALA A 122 -7.46 10.24 1.79
N ILE A 123 -7.89 11.10 2.70
CA ILE A 123 -8.67 10.71 3.89
C ILE A 123 -9.95 9.98 3.48
N LYS A 124 -10.72 10.53 2.53
CA LYS A 124 -11.95 9.89 2.02
C LYS A 124 -11.66 8.56 1.34
N GLY A 125 -10.58 8.48 0.55
CA GLY A 125 -10.16 7.25 -0.09
C GLY A 125 -9.77 6.17 0.93
N TYR A 126 -9.01 6.50 1.96
CA TYR A 126 -8.69 5.53 3.01
C TYR A 126 -9.90 5.19 3.89
N GLN A 127 -10.84 6.11 4.11
CA GLN A 127 -12.12 5.80 4.74
C GLN A 127 -12.90 4.75 3.94
N GLU A 128 -13.04 4.94 2.63
CA GLU A 128 -13.69 4.00 1.73
C GLU A 128 -12.97 2.64 1.72
N PHE A 129 -11.64 2.65 1.66
CA PHE A 129 -10.81 1.44 1.74
C PHE A 129 -11.06 0.64 3.03
N VAL A 130 -11.14 1.31 4.18
CA VAL A 130 -11.44 0.66 5.46
C VAL A 130 -12.87 0.11 5.46
N ASN A 131 -13.85 0.85 4.93
CA ASN A 131 -15.25 0.40 4.85
C ASN A 131 -15.39 -0.86 3.99
N LEU A 132 -14.78 -0.89 2.81
CA LEU A 132 -14.77 -2.10 1.97
C LEU A 132 -14.08 -3.28 2.66
N SER A 133 -13.04 -3.00 3.47
CA SER A 133 -12.40 -4.05 4.27
C SER A 133 -13.31 -4.58 5.37
N ILE A 134 -14.18 -3.75 5.95
CA ILE A 134 -15.18 -4.19 6.95
C ILE A 134 -16.28 -5.01 6.28
N GLU A 135 -16.73 -4.62 5.09
CA GLU A 135 -17.78 -5.32 4.34
C GLU A 135 -17.35 -6.72 3.85
N ASN A 136 -16.04 -6.96 3.73
CA ASN A 136 -15.51 -8.26 3.31
C ASN A 136 -15.43 -9.25 4.49
N GLU A 137 -16.55 -9.91 4.78
CA GLU A 137 -16.66 -10.86 5.90
C GLU A 137 -15.94 -12.19 5.64
N GLN A 138 -15.79 -12.60 4.38
CA GLN A 138 -15.20 -13.89 3.99
C GLN A 138 -14.14 -13.69 2.89
N GLY A 139 -13.35 -14.75 2.63
CA GLY A 139 -12.31 -14.74 1.61
C GLY A 139 -11.19 -13.73 1.90
N SER A 140 -10.44 -13.36 0.90
CA SER A 140 -9.37 -12.37 1.03
C SER A 140 -9.61 -11.12 0.20
N ILE A 141 -9.03 -10.01 0.67
CA ILE A 141 -8.87 -8.78 -0.08
C ILE A 141 -7.41 -8.67 -0.51
N LEU A 142 -7.17 -8.35 -1.78
CA LEU A 142 -5.88 -7.90 -2.28
C LEU A 142 -5.95 -6.40 -2.54
N PHE A 143 -5.16 -5.60 -1.84
CA PHE A 143 -5.07 -4.18 -2.10
C PHE A 143 -3.67 -3.80 -2.60
N HIS A 144 -3.63 -2.91 -3.56
CA HIS A 144 -2.40 -2.53 -4.24
C HIS A 144 -2.43 -1.09 -4.74
N CYS A 145 -1.27 -0.62 -5.21
CA CYS A 145 -1.12 0.56 -6.05
C CYS A 145 -0.12 0.23 -7.17
N PHE A 146 0.55 1.18 -7.77
CA PHE A 146 1.57 0.91 -8.78
C PHE A 146 2.69 -0.01 -8.26
N ALA A 147 3.45 0.43 -7.26
CA ALA A 147 4.58 -0.33 -6.70
C ALA A 147 4.23 -1.16 -5.46
N GLY A 148 3.03 -1.01 -4.90
CA GLY A 148 2.63 -1.64 -3.66
C GLY A 148 3.40 -1.12 -2.43
N LYS A 149 3.99 0.08 -2.49
CA LYS A 149 4.87 0.59 -1.42
C LYS A 149 4.25 1.71 -0.60
N ASP A 150 3.90 2.87 -1.18
CA ASP A 150 3.48 4.07 -0.45
C ASP A 150 1.99 4.06 -0.10
N ARG A 151 1.08 4.24 -1.08
CA ARG A 151 -0.38 4.19 -0.87
C ARG A 151 -0.81 2.87 -0.22
N THR A 152 -0.32 1.76 -0.73
CA THR A 152 -0.54 0.43 -0.17
C THR A 152 0.12 0.27 1.21
N GLY A 153 1.30 0.85 1.40
CA GLY A 153 2.00 0.84 2.69
C GLY A 153 1.24 1.59 3.77
N MET A 154 0.71 2.77 3.43
CA MET A 154 -0.13 3.55 4.33
C MET A 154 -1.46 2.84 4.63
N GLY A 155 -2.13 2.26 3.61
CA GLY A 155 -3.33 1.45 3.78
C GLY A 155 -3.10 0.26 4.72
N ALA A 156 -1.99 -0.46 4.55
CA ALA A 156 -1.60 -1.54 5.46
C ALA A 156 -1.36 -1.02 6.89
N ALA A 157 -0.67 0.11 7.05
CA ALA A 157 -0.43 0.70 8.37
C ALA A 157 -1.73 1.11 9.07
N ILE A 158 -2.71 1.63 8.31
CA ILE A 158 -4.05 1.97 8.83
C ILE A 158 -4.78 0.70 9.30
N LEU A 159 -4.93 -0.32 8.44
CA LEU A 159 -5.65 -1.54 8.81
C LEU A 159 -4.99 -2.27 9.97
N LEU A 160 -3.68 -2.48 9.91
CA LEU A 160 -2.93 -3.15 10.98
C LEU A 160 -3.01 -2.36 12.30
N GLY A 161 -2.97 -1.03 12.23
CA GLY A 161 -3.12 -0.18 13.40
C GLY A 161 -4.52 -0.26 14.04
N ILE A 162 -5.61 -0.27 13.24
CA ILE A 162 -6.98 -0.47 13.73
C ILE A 162 -7.12 -1.86 14.36
N LEU A 163 -6.51 -2.88 13.78
CA LEU A 163 -6.50 -4.24 14.32
C LEU A 163 -5.69 -4.35 15.62
N GLY A 164 -4.83 -3.40 15.94
CA GLY A 164 -4.05 -3.37 17.18
C GLY A 164 -2.67 -3.99 17.07
N VAL A 165 -2.14 -4.13 15.86
CA VAL A 165 -0.74 -4.53 15.61
C VAL A 165 0.21 -3.41 16.05
N SER A 166 1.37 -3.77 16.61
CA SER A 166 2.35 -2.79 17.11
C SER A 166 2.94 -1.92 15.99
N ARG A 167 3.27 -0.64 16.29
CA ARG A 167 4.00 0.22 15.34
C ARG A 167 5.31 -0.42 14.85
N GLN A 168 5.97 -1.22 15.70
CA GLN A 168 7.19 -1.93 15.36
C GLN A 168 6.95 -2.99 14.28
N ASP A 169 5.91 -3.82 14.43
CA ASP A 169 5.57 -4.87 13.46
C ASP A 169 5.05 -4.27 12.14
N ILE A 170 4.27 -3.19 12.22
CA ILE A 170 3.83 -2.41 11.03
C ILE A 170 5.06 -1.88 10.27
N MET A 171 6.04 -1.31 10.97
CA MET A 171 7.29 -0.84 10.37
C MET A 171 8.08 -1.97 9.74
N GLN A 172 8.16 -3.13 10.39
CA GLN A 172 8.84 -4.30 9.83
C GLN A 172 8.15 -4.78 8.54
N ASP A 173 6.80 -4.84 8.52
CA ASP A 173 6.08 -5.15 7.28
C ASP A 173 6.39 -4.12 6.19
N TYR A 174 6.29 -2.85 6.50
CA TYR A 174 6.56 -1.77 5.55
C TYR A 174 7.95 -1.89 4.90
N LEU A 175 8.99 -2.14 5.70
CA LEU A 175 10.38 -2.26 5.25
C LEU A 175 10.65 -3.53 4.44
N LYS A 176 9.83 -4.60 4.56
CA LYS A 176 9.91 -5.79 3.68
C LYS A 176 9.79 -5.42 2.21
N THR A 177 9.15 -4.31 1.89
CA THR A 177 9.05 -3.79 0.51
C THR A 177 10.41 -3.65 -0.16
N ASN A 178 11.45 -3.22 0.56
CA ASN A 178 12.79 -3.09 -0.01
C ASN A 178 13.38 -4.44 -0.45
N ILE A 179 13.04 -5.53 0.26
CA ILE A 179 13.48 -6.89 -0.09
C ILE A 179 12.64 -7.41 -1.26
N GLN A 180 11.33 -7.26 -1.19
CA GLN A 180 10.38 -7.78 -2.19
C GLN A 180 10.51 -7.10 -3.56
N ARG A 181 11.05 -5.88 -3.61
CA ARG A 181 11.21 -5.09 -4.83
C ARG A 181 12.62 -5.06 -5.39
N VAL A 182 13.60 -5.74 -4.77
CA VAL A 182 15.01 -5.68 -5.20
C VAL A 182 15.16 -5.92 -6.71
N ALA A 183 14.61 -7.02 -7.23
CA ALA A 183 14.75 -7.37 -8.64
C ALA A 183 14.07 -6.34 -9.56
N ALA A 184 12.84 -5.91 -9.24
CA ALA A 184 12.12 -4.92 -10.03
C ALA A 184 12.83 -3.55 -10.02
N ASN A 185 13.33 -3.11 -8.85
CA ASN A 185 14.05 -1.84 -8.74
C ASN A 185 15.39 -1.88 -9.49
N GLN A 186 16.11 -3.02 -9.48
CA GLN A 186 17.35 -3.17 -10.24
C GLN A 186 17.13 -3.06 -11.75
N LEU A 187 16.03 -3.61 -12.28
CA LEU A 187 15.69 -3.47 -13.70
C LEU A 187 15.42 -2.00 -14.08
N ILE A 188 14.63 -1.30 -13.26
CA ILE A 188 14.34 0.13 -13.50
C ILE A 188 15.61 0.98 -13.44
N LEU A 189 16.50 0.74 -12.46
CA LEU A 189 17.77 1.46 -12.35
C LEU A 189 18.71 1.17 -13.53
N ALA A 190 18.77 -0.09 -13.99
CA ALA A 190 19.58 -0.45 -15.15
C ALA A 190 19.08 0.25 -16.41
N GLU A 191 17.76 0.23 -16.65
CA GLU A 191 17.14 0.94 -17.77
C GLU A 191 17.37 2.46 -17.71
N ALA A 192 17.23 3.05 -16.54
CA ALA A 192 17.49 4.47 -16.32
C ALA A 192 18.96 4.84 -16.62
N LYS A 193 19.89 3.98 -16.24
CA LYS A 193 21.32 4.14 -16.53
C LYS A 193 21.60 4.05 -18.04
N GLU A 194 20.96 3.11 -18.75
CA GLU A 194 21.07 3.00 -20.21
C GLU A 194 20.49 4.23 -20.92
N LYS A 195 19.46 4.86 -20.35
CA LYS A 195 18.87 6.14 -20.82
C LYS A 195 19.72 7.36 -20.46
N GLY A 196 20.88 7.18 -19.82
CA GLY A 196 21.88 8.22 -19.59
C GLY A 196 21.74 8.98 -18.27
N LEU A 197 20.99 8.47 -17.29
CA LEU A 197 20.95 9.09 -15.96
C LEU A 197 22.32 8.97 -15.29
N ASN A 198 22.79 10.06 -14.68
CA ASN A 198 24.02 10.09 -13.90
C ASN A 198 23.83 9.48 -12.49
N ASP A 199 24.93 9.27 -11.77
CA ASP A 199 24.93 8.62 -10.47
C ASP A 199 24.04 9.34 -9.44
N SER A 200 24.02 10.68 -9.41
CA SER A 200 23.17 11.46 -8.52
C SER A 200 21.68 11.28 -8.86
N GLN A 201 21.34 11.22 -10.14
CA GLN A 201 19.98 10.96 -10.58
C GLN A 201 19.54 9.52 -10.28
N LEU A 202 20.43 8.54 -10.43
CA LEU A 202 20.17 7.16 -10.07
C LEU A 202 19.96 7.00 -8.55
N GLU A 203 20.71 7.73 -7.74
CA GLU A 203 20.51 7.77 -6.28
C GLU A 203 19.14 8.39 -5.94
N GLY A 204 18.78 9.52 -6.56
CA GLY A 204 17.47 10.15 -6.40
C GLY A 204 16.33 9.21 -6.79
N LEU A 205 16.45 8.51 -7.93
CA LEU A 205 15.50 7.51 -8.36
C LEU A 205 15.39 6.34 -7.37
N ASN A 206 16.51 5.85 -6.86
CA ASN A 206 16.52 4.79 -5.86
C ASN A 206 15.83 5.22 -4.56
N ASN A 207 15.98 6.49 -4.14
CA ASN A 207 15.25 7.05 -2.99
C ASN A 207 13.73 7.04 -3.22
N LEU A 208 13.28 7.35 -4.45
CA LEU A 208 11.86 7.30 -4.80
C LEU A 208 11.31 5.86 -4.91
N MET A 209 12.13 4.88 -5.32
CA MET A 209 11.71 3.49 -5.49
C MET A 209 11.80 2.65 -4.21
N SER A 210 12.56 3.11 -3.22
CA SER A 210 12.73 2.45 -1.94
C SER A 210 11.75 3.00 -0.90
N VAL A 211 11.55 2.28 0.18
CA VAL A 211 10.89 2.79 1.38
C VAL A 211 11.94 3.02 2.48
N LYS A 212 11.77 4.10 3.25
CA LYS A 212 12.62 4.41 4.40
C LYS A 212 11.76 4.49 5.66
N GLN A 213 12.33 4.07 6.78
CA GLN A 213 11.66 4.15 8.09
C GLN A 213 11.13 5.56 8.35
N ASP A 214 11.92 6.58 8.03
CA ASP A 214 11.58 7.99 8.21
C ASP A 214 10.31 8.42 7.44
N TYR A 215 9.97 7.82 6.30
CA TYR A 215 8.77 8.17 5.54
C TYR A 215 7.49 7.81 6.32
N LEU A 216 7.41 6.58 6.82
CA LEU A 216 6.25 6.15 7.60
C LEU A 216 6.22 6.81 8.99
N GLU A 217 7.38 7.03 9.62
CA GLU A 217 7.46 7.82 10.85
C GLU A 217 7.01 9.26 10.64
N PHE A 218 7.32 9.86 9.48
CA PHE A 218 6.86 11.19 9.12
C PHE A 218 5.33 11.24 9.05
N ALA A 219 4.70 10.23 8.41
CA ALA A 219 3.23 10.12 8.41
C ALA A 219 2.67 10.00 9.84
N TRP A 220 3.25 9.18 10.70
CA TRP A 220 2.81 9.06 12.09
C TRP A 220 2.99 10.35 12.88
N ARG A 221 4.10 11.07 12.70
CA ARG A 221 4.30 12.40 13.32
C ARG A 221 3.25 13.41 12.83
N THR A 222 2.93 13.38 11.53
CA THR A 222 1.87 14.22 10.97
C THR A 222 0.51 13.87 11.57
N ILE A 223 0.17 12.60 11.72
CA ILE A 223 -1.06 12.15 12.41
C ILE A 223 -1.09 12.68 13.84
N ASP A 224 -0.01 12.52 14.59
CA ASP A 224 0.05 12.96 16.00
C ASP A 224 -0.06 14.50 16.10
N GLN A 225 0.47 15.28 15.13
CA GLN A 225 0.38 16.74 15.09
C GLN A 225 -1.00 17.27 14.69
N GLU A 226 -1.62 16.68 13.66
CA GLU A 226 -2.87 17.20 13.09
C GLU A 226 -4.12 16.65 13.81
N PHE A 227 -4.05 15.44 14.32
CA PHE A 227 -5.18 14.77 14.97
C PHE A 227 -4.97 14.48 16.46
N GLY A 228 -3.76 14.69 17.00
CA GLY A 228 -3.42 14.44 18.40
C GLY A 228 -3.00 13.01 18.69
N SER A 229 -3.55 12.02 17.98
CA SER A 229 -3.17 10.60 18.09
C SER A 229 -3.65 9.78 16.89
N PHE A 230 -3.09 8.59 16.73
CA PHE A 230 -3.59 7.64 15.72
C PHE A 230 -5.06 7.26 15.97
N GLN A 231 -5.48 7.12 17.22
CA GLN A 231 -6.88 6.82 17.55
C GLN A 231 -7.82 7.96 17.13
N GLU A 232 -7.44 9.21 17.36
CA GLU A 232 -8.21 10.38 16.90
C GLU A 232 -8.24 10.48 15.37
N TYR A 233 -7.15 10.15 14.69
CA TYR A 233 -7.13 10.05 13.23
C TYR A 233 -8.14 9.01 12.71
N ILE A 234 -8.20 7.83 13.31
CA ILE A 234 -9.19 6.80 12.97
C ILE A 234 -10.62 7.31 13.19
N LEU A 235 -10.91 7.91 14.35
CA LEU A 235 -12.25 8.36 14.72
C LEU A 235 -12.68 9.63 13.96
N ASN A 236 -11.82 10.63 13.94
CA ASN A 236 -12.17 11.98 13.47
C ASN A 236 -11.69 12.28 12.05
N GLY A 237 -10.58 11.70 11.63
CA GLY A 237 -10.10 11.74 10.24
C GLY A 237 -10.86 10.77 9.36
N LEU A 238 -10.64 9.48 9.57
CA LEU A 238 -11.20 8.42 8.73
C LEU A 238 -12.67 8.10 9.05
N LYS A 239 -13.27 8.69 10.10
CA LYS A 239 -14.66 8.45 10.52
C LYS A 239 -15.00 6.97 10.80
N VAL A 240 -14.02 6.18 11.20
CA VAL A 240 -14.20 4.76 11.54
C VAL A 240 -14.63 4.67 13.00
N SER A 241 -15.89 4.36 13.24
CA SER A 241 -16.48 4.30 14.57
C SER A 241 -15.93 3.13 15.42
N PRO A 242 -16.12 3.13 16.75
CA PRO A 242 -15.76 1.98 17.57
C PRO A 242 -16.46 0.67 17.16
N SER A 243 -17.70 0.74 16.65
CA SER A 243 -18.41 -0.42 16.10
C SER A 243 -17.74 -0.94 14.81
N ASP A 244 -17.30 -0.04 13.93
CA ASP A 244 -16.60 -0.41 12.69
C ASP A 244 -15.24 -1.04 12.99
N GLN A 245 -14.50 -0.48 13.96
CA GLN A 245 -13.24 -1.07 14.45
C GLN A 245 -13.47 -2.47 15.04
N ALA A 246 -14.57 -2.67 15.80
CA ALA A 246 -14.93 -3.97 16.34
C ALA A 246 -15.32 -4.98 15.24
N ALA A 247 -16.05 -4.55 14.22
CA ALA A 247 -16.39 -5.37 13.05
C ALA A 247 -15.12 -5.80 12.30
N LEU A 248 -14.20 -4.87 12.03
CA LEU A 248 -12.93 -5.19 11.39
C LEU A 248 -12.13 -6.23 12.21
N LYS A 249 -12.06 -6.05 13.54
CA LYS A 249 -11.39 -7.01 14.43
C LYS A 249 -12.08 -8.38 14.46
N HIS A 250 -13.40 -8.41 14.35
CA HIS A 250 -14.17 -9.66 14.27
C HIS A 250 -13.87 -10.41 12.97
N ASN A 251 -13.78 -9.70 11.85
CA ASN A 251 -13.59 -10.29 10.51
C ASN A 251 -12.16 -10.83 10.31
N TYR A 252 -11.15 -10.23 10.94
CA TYR A 252 -9.74 -10.48 10.61
C TYR A 252 -8.89 -11.06 11.73
N LEU A 253 -9.37 -11.11 12.97
CA LEU A 253 -8.62 -11.66 14.10
C LEU A 253 -9.21 -12.99 14.59
N ASP A 254 -8.32 -13.89 15.04
CA ASP A 254 -8.71 -15.15 15.72
C ASP A 254 -9.17 -14.88 17.17
#